data_02811e512d1028bffebe82d31f481421
#
_entry.id   02811e512d1028bffebe82d31f481421
#
_cell.length_a   1.000
_cell.length_b   1.000
_cell.length_c   1.000
_cell.angle_alpha   90.00
_cell.angle_beta   90.00
_cell.angle_gamma   90.00
#
_symmetry.space_group_name_H-M   'P 1'
#
loop_
_entity.id
_entity.type
_entity.pdbx_description
1 polymer ?
#
loop_
_entity_poly.entity_id
_entity_poly.type
_entity_poly.pdbx_seq_one_letter_code
_entity_poly.pdbx_strand_id
1 'polypeptide(L)'
;MKTRPLAALICLLAATACAKAEGDYPSLAPRAVESRSEEEESAPLPLPAPADAATAARIDALLADARRGEADFARLLPEAERAIGAARGKAVDSEAWIAGQQMLSALDAARTPTAAAMTAIDSLYVDLAARATADASVGGLGEADAARGEVESLYGAQVAHLSALQATLSPS
;
A
#
# COMPACT_ATOMS: atom_id res chain seq x y z
N MET A 1 -8.83 12.26 66.57
CA MET A 1 -7.60 11.50 66.27
C MET A 1 -7.92 10.01 66.20
N LYS A 2 -8.47 9.47 65.06
CA LYS A 2 -8.72 8.02 64.83
C LYS A 2 -8.86 7.68 63.33
N THR A 3 -7.87 8.10 62.51
CA THR A 3 -7.92 7.78 61.07
C THR A 3 -6.74 6.90 60.56
N ARG A 4 -5.92 6.41 61.52
CA ARG A 4 -4.73 5.58 61.15
C ARG A 4 -5.01 4.14 60.75
N PRO A 5 -6.07 3.42 61.20
CA PRO A 5 -6.27 2.03 60.79
C PRO A 5 -6.84 1.87 59.37
N LEU A 6 -7.52 2.91 58.81
CA LEU A 6 -8.13 2.82 57.47
C LEU A 6 -7.10 2.91 56.35
N ALA A 7 -6.05 3.70 56.52
CA ALA A 7 -4.95 3.84 55.53
C ALA A 7 -4.10 2.56 55.43
N ALA A 8 -3.91 1.85 56.54
CA ALA A 8 -3.16 0.59 56.54
C ALA A 8 -3.91 -0.56 55.81
N LEU A 9 -5.25 -0.56 55.89
CA LEU A 9 -6.08 -1.60 55.26
C LEU A 9 -6.11 -1.40 53.71
N ILE A 10 -6.07 -0.16 53.23
CA ILE A 10 -6.04 0.14 51.78
C ILE A 10 -4.71 -0.26 51.16
N CYS A 11 -3.58 -0.12 51.88
CA CYS A 11 -2.27 -0.54 51.40
C CYS A 11 -2.13 -2.07 51.28
N LEU A 12 -2.82 -2.85 52.12
CA LEU A 12 -2.77 -4.31 52.07
C LEU A 12 -3.55 -4.88 50.87
N LEU A 13 -4.61 -4.21 50.42
CA LEU A 13 -5.42 -4.63 49.28
C LEU A 13 -4.73 -4.35 47.91
N ALA A 14 -3.79 -3.42 47.86
CA ALA A 14 -3.03 -3.13 46.64
C ALA A 14 -1.91 -4.14 46.34
N ALA A 15 -1.49 -4.94 47.29
CA ALA A 15 -0.41 -5.92 47.14
C ALA A 15 -0.85 -7.23 46.46
N THR A 16 -2.15 -7.49 46.29
CA THR A 16 -2.66 -8.71 45.66
C THR A 16 -2.90 -8.58 44.15
N ALA A 17 -2.65 -7.42 43.57
CA ALA A 17 -2.86 -7.20 42.14
C ALA A 17 -1.80 -7.81 41.19
N CYS A 18 -0.75 -8.41 41.74
CA CYS A 18 0.25 -9.18 40.98
C CYS A 18 -0.04 -10.72 41.09
N ALA A 19 -1.30 -11.12 41.05
CA ALA A 19 -1.61 -12.53 40.85
C ALA A 19 -1.14 -12.93 39.45
N LYS A 20 -0.17 -13.86 39.42
CA LYS A 20 0.28 -14.50 38.17
C LYS A 20 -0.97 -14.99 37.43
N ALA A 21 -1.24 -14.42 36.28
CA ALA A 21 -2.27 -14.95 35.39
C ALA A 21 -1.82 -16.37 35.01
N GLU A 22 -2.43 -17.37 35.60
CA GLU A 22 -2.31 -18.78 35.17
C GLU A 22 -3.10 -18.93 33.88
N GLY A 23 -2.55 -18.35 32.77
CA GLY A 23 -3.00 -18.59 31.43
C GLY A 23 -2.07 -19.63 30.81
N ASP A 24 -2.62 -20.52 30.02
CA ASP A 24 -1.85 -21.43 29.16
C ASP A 24 -1.23 -20.63 28.03
N TYR A 25 -0.22 -19.81 28.36
CA TYR A 25 0.52 -19.02 27.37
C TYR A 25 1.49 -19.94 26.62
N PRO A 26 1.61 -19.78 25.29
CA PRO A 26 2.61 -20.49 24.52
C PRO A 26 4.00 -20.28 25.12
N SER A 27 4.76 -21.35 25.28
CA SER A 27 6.13 -21.29 25.81
C SER A 27 6.99 -20.41 24.92
N LEU A 28 7.75 -19.48 25.53
CA LEU A 28 8.79 -18.68 24.88
C LEU A 28 10.14 -19.44 24.83
N ALA A 29 10.17 -20.71 25.20
CA ALA A 29 11.37 -21.52 25.05
C ALA A 29 11.74 -21.65 23.55
N PRO A 30 13.03 -21.68 23.19
CA PRO A 30 13.47 -21.87 21.81
C PRO A 30 12.80 -23.11 21.22
N ARG A 31 12.22 -22.96 20.03
CA ARG A 31 11.60 -24.08 19.31
C ARG A 31 12.66 -24.84 18.53
N ALA A 32 12.41 -26.11 18.24
CA ALA A 32 13.34 -26.92 17.45
C ALA A 32 13.68 -26.31 16.08
N VAL A 33 12.78 -25.48 15.53
CA VAL A 33 13.03 -24.72 14.28
C VAL A 33 14.04 -23.59 14.46
N GLU A 34 14.10 -22.97 15.65
CA GLU A 34 15.03 -21.87 15.97
C GLU A 34 16.44 -22.35 16.26
N SER A 35 16.62 -23.63 16.58
CA SER A 35 17.92 -24.28 16.78
C SER A 35 18.44 -24.99 15.52
N ARG A 36 17.70 -24.91 14.40
CA ARG A 36 18.15 -25.42 13.11
C ARG A 36 19.19 -24.48 12.56
N SER A 37 20.39 -24.98 12.25
CA SER A 37 21.45 -24.16 11.67
C SER A 37 21.04 -23.67 10.28
N GLU A 38 21.41 -22.43 9.92
CA GLU A 38 21.14 -21.81 8.60
C GLU A 38 21.70 -22.63 7.42
N GLU A 39 22.64 -23.53 7.68
CA GLU A 39 23.20 -24.44 6.67
C GLU A 39 22.22 -25.54 6.20
N GLU A 40 21.20 -25.89 7.00
CA GLU A 40 20.16 -26.84 6.58
C GLU A 40 19.04 -26.21 5.73
N GLU A 41 18.96 -24.87 5.72
CA GLU A 41 17.88 -24.10 5.06
C GLU A 41 18.22 -23.64 3.64
N SER A 42 19.44 -23.94 3.18
CA SER A 42 19.92 -23.47 1.86
C SER A 42 19.68 -24.46 0.72
N ALA A 43 18.55 -25.16 0.70
CA ALA A 43 18.08 -25.70 -0.57
C ALA A 43 17.64 -24.51 -1.44
N PRO A 44 18.19 -24.35 -2.67
CA PRO A 44 17.73 -23.29 -3.56
C PRO A 44 16.23 -23.37 -3.69
N LEU A 45 15.53 -22.28 -3.37
CA LEU A 45 14.10 -22.19 -3.63
C LEU A 45 13.88 -22.47 -5.12
N PRO A 46 12.96 -23.36 -5.52
CA PRO A 46 12.65 -23.58 -6.91
C PRO A 46 12.35 -22.23 -7.57
N LEU A 47 12.98 -21.95 -8.71
CA LEU A 47 12.62 -20.75 -9.48
C LEU A 47 11.13 -20.83 -9.80
N PRO A 48 10.39 -19.71 -9.64
CA PRO A 48 8.97 -19.67 -10.01
C PRO A 48 8.80 -20.12 -11.46
N ALA A 49 7.79 -20.94 -11.73
CA ALA A 49 7.47 -21.34 -13.08
C ALA A 49 7.07 -20.10 -13.92
N PRO A 50 7.44 -20.03 -15.21
CA PRO A 50 7.08 -18.91 -16.06
C PRO A 50 5.56 -18.86 -16.30
N ALA A 51 5.05 -17.66 -16.61
CA ALA A 51 3.64 -17.46 -16.92
C ALA A 51 3.22 -18.29 -18.15
N ASP A 52 2.03 -18.87 -18.09
CA ASP A 52 1.39 -19.37 -19.32
C ASP A 52 0.99 -18.20 -20.25
N ALA A 53 0.69 -18.51 -21.50
CA ALA A 53 0.39 -17.49 -22.51
C ALA A 53 -0.82 -16.61 -22.14
N ALA A 54 -1.81 -17.16 -21.46
CA ALA A 54 -3.01 -16.41 -21.06
C ALA A 54 -2.68 -15.43 -19.90
N THR A 55 -1.92 -15.90 -18.93
CA THR A 55 -1.44 -15.08 -17.80
C THR A 55 -0.51 -13.98 -18.31
N ALA A 56 0.45 -14.29 -19.18
CA ALA A 56 1.34 -13.30 -19.78
C ALA A 56 0.56 -12.22 -20.54
N ALA A 57 -0.38 -12.61 -21.41
CA ALA A 57 -1.21 -11.65 -22.13
C ALA A 57 -2.07 -10.77 -21.21
N ARG A 58 -2.54 -11.30 -20.09
CA ARG A 58 -3.28 -10.52 -19.09
C ARG A 58 -2.38 -9.49 -18.40
N ILE A 59 -1.17 -9.88 -18.02
CA ILE A 59 -0.17 -8.97 -17.43
C ILE A 59 0.15 -7.84 -18.42
N ASP A 60 0.42 -8.17 -19.68
CA ASP A 60 0.73 -7.19 -20.73
C ASP A 60 -0.41 -6.18 -20.93
N ALA A 61 -1.66 -6.65 -20.93
CA ALA A 61 -2.82 -5.80 -21.06
C ALA A 61 -2.95 -4.82 -19.88
N LEU A 62 -2.74 -5.27 -18.65
CA LEU A 62 -2.77 -4.42 -17.46
C LEU A 62 -1.64 -3.38 -17.45
N LEU A 63 -0.44 -3.76 -17.87
CA LEU A 63 0.66 -2.82 -18.05
C LEU A 63 0.36 -1.79 -19.13
N ALA A 64 -0.23 -2.19 -20.26
CA ALA A 64 -0.64 -1.26 -21.32
C ALA A 64 -1.70 -0.26 -20.83
N ASP A 65 -2.65 -0.70 -20.00
CA ASP A 65 -3.65 0.18 -19.39
C ASP A 65 -3.03 1.18 -18.42
N ALA A 66 -2.10 0.75 -17.57
CA ALA A 66 -1.38 1.61 -16.66
C ALA A 66 -0.57 2.67 -17.39
N ARG A 67 0.19 2.27 -18.43
CA ARG A 67 1.00 3.18 -19.25
C ARG A 67 0.15 4.17 -20.04
N ARG A 68 -1.05 3.78 -20.46
CA ARG A 68 -2.01 4.69 -21.10
C ARG A 68 -2.48 5.75 -20.11
N GLY A 69 -2.85 5.35 -18.90
CA GLY A 69 -3.21 6.31 -17.84
C GLY A 69 -2.07 7.26 -17.49
N GLU A 70 -0.83 6.78 -17.49
CA GLU A 70 0.34 7.65 -17.30
C GLU A 70 0.51 8.64 -18.44
N ALA A 71 0.37 8.20 -19.69
CA ALA A 71 0.48 9.09 -20.85
C ALA A 71 -0.61 10.19 -20.85
N ASP A 72 -1.84 9.85 -20.47
CA ASP A 72 -2.94 10.81 -20.36
C ASP A 72 -2.71 11.80 -19.21
N PHE A 73 -2.22 11.33 -18.07
CA PHE A 73 -1.84 12.17 -16.95
C PHE A 73 -0.71 13.13 -17.33
N ALA A 74 0.38 12.62 -17.89
CA ALA A 74 1.54 13.41 -18.29
C ALA A 74 1.18 14.48 -19.32
N ARG A 75 0.24 14.20 -20.22
CA ARG A 75 -0.24 15.15 -21.22
C ARG A 75 -1.00 16.33 -20.59
N LEU A 76 -1.74 16.11 -19.51
CA LEU A 76 -2.52 17.14 -18.81
C LEU A 76 -1.69 17.91 -17.77
N LEU A 77 -0.66 17.31 -17.23
CA LEU A 77 0.12 17.85 -16.12
C LEU A 77 0.63 19.29 -16.34
N PRO A 78 1.23 19.65 -17.49
CA PRO A 78 1.73 21.02 -17.69
C PRO A 78 0.63 22.08 -17.69
N GLU A 79 -0.58 21.76 -18.14
CA GLU A 79 -1.72 22.66 -18.11
C GLU A 79 -2.27 22.80 -16.69
N ALA A 80 -2.37 21.71 -15.95
CA ALA A 80 -2.77 21.71 -14.54
C ALA A 80 -1.79 22.55 -13.69
N GLU A 81 -0.49 22.39 -13.87
CA GLU A 81 0.53 23.18 -13.17
C GLU A 81 0.37 24.70 -13.45
N ARG A 82 0.11 25.09 -14.69
CA ARG A 82 -0.10 26.49 -15.06
C ARG A 82 -1.38 27.06 -14.42
N ALA A 83 -2.50 26.35 -14.51
CA ALA A 83 -3.77 26.79 -13.97
C ALA A 83 -3.73 26.90 -12.44
N ILE A 84 -3.17 25.90 -11.78
CA ILE A 84 -3.02 25.85 -10.31
C ILE A 84 -2.02 26.91 -9.84
N GLY A 85 -0.92 27.13 -10.57
CA GLY A 85 0.02 28.22 -10.30
C GLY A 85 -0.63 29.60 -10.38
N ALA A 86 -1.50 29.84 -11.36
CA ALA A 86 -2.27 31.08 -11.47
C ALA A 86 -3.31 31.28 -10.34
N ALA A 87 -3.80 30.20 -9.78
CA ALA A 87 -4.76 30.19 -8.66
C ALA A 87 -4.11 30.46 -7.29
N ARG A 88 -2.79 30.33 -7.19
CA ARG A 88 -2.06 30.51 -5.92
C ARG A 88 -2.35 31.87 -5.28
N GLY A 89 -2.78 31.88 -4.01
CA GLY A 89 -3.08 33.09 -3.26
C GLY A 89 -4.31 33.88 -3.76
N LYS A 90 -5.09 33.31 -4.67
CA LYS A 90 -6.37 33.89 -5.07
C LYS A 90 -7.47 33.51 -4.08
N ALA A 91 -8.51 34.36 -4.00
CA ALA A 91 -9.66 34.06 -3.18
C ALA A 91 -10.32 32.74 -3.62
N VAL A 92 -10.82 31.98 -2.66
CA VAL A 92 -11.70 30.83 -2.94
C VAL A 92 -12.89 31.34 -3.75
N ASP A 93 -13.36 30.53 -4.68
CA ASP A 93 -14.42 30.86 -5.64
C ASP A 93 -14.09 31.94 -6.67
N SER A 94 -12.85 32.45 -6.70
CA SER A 94 -12.40 33.26 -7.84
C SER A 94 -12.32 32.42 -9.12
N GLU A 95 -12.46 33.04 -10.27
CA GLU A 95 -12.38 32.37 -11.57
C GLU A 95 -11.07 31.55 -11.73
N ALA A 96 -9.94 32.11 -11.31
CA ALA A 96 -8.66 31.41 -11.34
C ALA A 96 -8.63 30.20 -10.39
N TRP A 97 -9.21 30.31 -9.19
CA TRP A 97 -9.29 29.20 -8.25
C TRP A 97 -10.18 28.08 -8.79
N ILE A 98 -11.35 28.42 -9.36
CA ILE A 98 -12.25 27.45 -9.99
C ILE A 98 -11.56 26.73 -11.15
N ALA A 99 -10.83 27.45 -12.02
CA ALA A 99 -10.08 26.86 -13.10
C ALA A 99 -9.00 25.89 -12.60
N GLY A 100 -8.29 26.23 -11.51
CA GLY A 100 -7.33 25.35 -10.85
C GLY A 100 -7.98 24.06 -10.33
N GLN A 101 -9.14 24.16 -9.68
CA GLN A 101 -9.89 23.00 -9.20
C GLN A 101 -10.39 22.09 -10.33
N GLN A 102 -10.84 22.68 -11.43
CA GLN A 102 -11.25 21.91 -12.61
C GLN A 102 -10.09 21.11 -13.19
N MET A 103 -8.91 21.73 -13.29
CA MET A 103 -7.72 21.05 -13.81
C MET A 103 -7.21 19.96 -12.85
N LEU A 104 -7.28 20.17 -11.54
CA LEU A 104 -6.94 19.16 -10.55
C LEU A 104 -7.87 17.94 -10.69
N SER A 105 -9.18 18.17 -10.86
CA SER A 105 -10.17 17.10 -11.07
C SER A 105 -9.95 16.36 -12.39
N ALA A 106 -9.60 17.08 -13.47
CA ALA A 106 -9.30 16.45 -14.75
C ALA A 106 -8.03 15.58 -14.68
N LEU A 107 -7.02 16.04 -13.95
CA LEU A 107 -5.80 15.30 -13.73
C LEU A 107 -6.03 14.04 -12.86
N ASP A 108 -6.87 14.14 -11.82
CA ASP A 108 -7.28 13.00 -11.00
C ASP A 108 -8.06 11.96 -11.83
N ALA A 109 -8.95 12.41 -12.72
CA ALA A 109 -9.66 11.51 -13.62
C ALA A 109 -8.73 10.80 -14.61
N ALA A 110 -7.69 11.47 -15.09
CA ALA A 110 -6.73 10.91 -16.08
C ALA A 110 -5.93 9.71 -15.50
N ARG A 111 -5.71 9.63 -14.21
CA ARG A 111 -5.02 8.49 -13.57
C ARG A 111 -5.90 7.25 -13.36
N THR A 112 -7.22 7.34 -13.64
CA THR A 112 -8.15 6.23 -13.40
C THR A 112 -7.70 4.90 -14.02
N PRO A 113 -7.19 4.84 -15.27
CA PRO A 113 -6.69 3.59 -15.84
C PRO A 113 -5.51 3.00 -15.07
N THR A 114 -4.58 3.84 -14.58
CA THR A 114 -3.45 3.38 -13.75
C THR A 114 -3.94 2.81 -12.43
N ALA A 115 -4.89 3.47 -11.76
CA ALA A 115 -5.47 2.98 -10.51
C ALA A 115 -6.25 1.66 -10.70
N ALA A 116 -6.99 1.54 -11.79
CA ALA A 116 -7.69 0.30 -12.13
C ALA A 116 -6.71 -0.84 -12.43
N ALA A 117 -5.64 -0.57 -13.18
CA ALA A 117 -4.59 -1.53 -13.45
C ALA A 117 -3.90 -1.99 -12.16
N MET A 118 -3.62 -1.09 -11.21
CA MET A 118 -3.05 -1.41 -9.90
C MET A 118 -3.93 -2.42 -9.15
N THR A 119 -5.23 -2.15 -9.04
CA THR A 119 -6.17 -3.05 -8.38
C THR A 119 -6.25 -4.42 -9.07
N ALA A 120 -6.23 -4.44 -10.41
CA ALA A 120 -6.35 -5.67 -11.18
C ALA A 120 -5.07 -6.51 -11.12
N ILE A 121 -3.87 -5.90 -11.09
CA ILE A 121 -2.60 -6.62 -10.97
C ILE A 121 -2.42 -7.20 -9.56
N ASP A 122 -2.83 -6.47 -8.51
CA ASP A 122 -2.85 -6.99 -7.15
C ASP A 122 -3.74 -8.21 -7.02
N SER A 123 -4.94 -8.16 -7.61
CA SER A 123 -5.88 -9.28 -7.61
C SER A 123 -5.31 -10.48 -8.36
N LEU A 124 -4.65 -10.26 -9.49
CA LEU A 124 -3.99 -11.32 -10.27
C LEU A 124 -2.84 -11.95 -9.47
N TYR A 125 -2.01 -11.14 -8.82
CA TYR A 125 -0.92 -11.62 -7.99
C TYR A 125 -1.42 -12.51 -6.85
N VAL A 126 -2.46 -12.09 -6.13
CA VAL A 126 -3.06 -12.87 -5.04
C VAL A 126 -3.64 -14.19 -5.54
N ASP A 127 -4.32 -14.19 -6.70
CA ASP A 127 -4.86 -15.41 -7.32
C ASP A 127 -3.73 -16.37 -7.70
N LEU A 128 -2.69 -15.88 -8.37
CA LEU A 128 -1.53 -16.70 -8.75
C LEU A 128 -0.81 -17.26 -7.51
N ALA A 129 -0.63 -16.48 -6.45
CA ALA A 129 0.00 -16.93 -5.21
C ALA A 129 -0.81 -18.06 -4.55
N ALA A 130 -2.14 -17.91 -4.48
CA ALA A 130 -3.02 -18.94 -3.93
C ALA A 130 -2.96 -20.25 -4.76
N ARG A 131 -2.98 -20.13 -6.09
CA ARG A 131 -2.89 -21.29 -7.00
C ARG A 131 -1.52 -21.97 -6.95
N ALA A 132 -0.43 -21.20 -6.91
CA ALA A 132 0.93 -21.74 -6.79
C ALA A 132 1.16 -22.46 -5.46
N THR A 133 0.46 -22.06 -4.39
CA THR A 133 0.50 -22.77 -3.10
C THR A 133 -0.16 -24.15 -3.20
N ALA A 134 -1.21 -24.28 -4.02
CA ALA A 134 -1.91 -25.54 -4.23
C ALA A 134 -1.22 -26.43 -5.29
N ASP A 135 -0.60 -25.83 -6.29
CA ASP A 135 0.06 -26.50 -7.41
C ASP A 135 1.33 -25.72 -7.82
N ALA A 136 2.50 -26.25 -7.47
CA ALA A 136 3.79 -25.65 -7.77
C ALA A 136 4.11 -25.51 -9.27
N SER A 137 3.32 -26.13 -10.16
CA SER A 137 3.46 -25.95 -11.62
C SER A 137 2.80 -24.67 -12.14
N VAL A 138 1.99 -24.00 -11.33
CA VAL A 138 1.37 -22.72 -11.68
C VAL A 138 2.44 -21.63 -11.74
N GLY A 139 2.61 -21.06 -12.93
CA GLY A 139 3.61 -20.01 -13.19
C GLY A 139 3.02 -18.61 -13.25
N GLY A 140 3.92 -17.62 -13.45
CA GLY A 140 3.54 -16.22 -13.66
C GLY A 140 3.58 -15.33 -12.42
N LEU A 141 3.87 -15.90 -11.24
CA LEU A 141 3.92 -15.09 -10.00
C LEU A 141 5.03 -14.05 -10.05
N GLY A 142 6.21 -14.41 -10.57
CA GLY A 142 7.34 -13.48 -10.69
C GLY A 142 7.07 -12.36 -11.69
N GLU A 143 6.46 -12.66 -12.82
CA GLU A 143 6.08 -11.67 -13.84
C GLU A 143 4.97 -10.74 -13.31
N ALA A 144 3.99 -11.27 -12.59
CA ALA A 144 2.94 -10.48 -11.95
C ALA A 144 3.51 -9.54 -10.86
N ASP A 145 4.48 -10.00 -10.07
CA ASP A 145 5.16 -9.18 -9.06
C ASP A 145 5.97 -8.04 -9.70
N ALA A 146 6.71 -8.34 -10.76
CA ALA A 146 7.46 -7.33 -11.51
C ALA A 146 6.52 -6.27 -12.13
N ALA A 147 5.41 -6.71 -12.75
CA ALA A 147 4.41 -5.82 -13.32
C ALA A 147 3.72 -4.96 -12.25
N ARG A 148 3.42 -5.54 -11.08
CA ARG A 148 2.89 -4.83 -9.93
C ARG A 148 3.82 -3.70 -9.48
N GLY A 149 5.12 -3.97 -9.37
CA GLY A 149 6.11 -2.95 -9.02
C GLY A 149 6.18 -1.80 -10.04
N GLU A 150 6.05 -2.08 -11.34
CA GLU A 150 5.98 -1.04 -12.37
C GLU A 150 4.73 -0.16 -12.22
N VAL A 151 3.56 -0.78 -12.08
CA VAL A 151 2.28 -0.05 -11.94
C VAL A 151 2.25 0.76 -10.64
N GLU A 152 2.78 0.21 -9.54
CA GLU A 152 2.91 0.91 -8.26
C GLU A 152 3.78 2.17 -8.38
N SER A 153 4.88 2.08 -9.11
CA SER A 153 5.76 3.22 -9.36
C SER A 153 5.04 4.34 -10.15
N LEU A 154 4.31 3.99 -11.22
CA LEU A 154 3.52 4.95 -12.00
C LEU A 154 2.43 5.61 -11.15
N TYR A 155 1.66 4.81 -10.43
CA TYR A 155 0.59 5.28 -9.56
C TYR A 155 1.12 6.18 -8.44
N GLY A 156 2.21 5.80 -7.80
CA GLY A 156 2.84 6.58 -6.73
C GLY A 156 3.33 7.95 -7.22
N ALA A 157 3.92 8.02 -8.41
CA ALA A 157 4.33 9.29 -9.03
C ALA A 157 3.13 10.20 -9.29
N GLN A 158 2.03 9.68 -9.83
CA GLN A 158 0.79 10.44 -10.08
C GLN A 158 0.18 10.98 -8.77
N VAL A 159 0.15 10.16 -7.71
CA VAL A 159 -0.33 10.56 -6.38
C VAL A 159 0.53 11.70 -5.81
N ALA A 160 1.85 11.61 -5.95
CA ALA A 160 2.76 12.64 -5.48
C ALA A 160 2.54 13.98 -6.20
N HIS A 161 2.38 13.97 -7.53
CA HIS A 161 2.07 15.17 -8.30
C HIS A 161 0.74 15.79 -7.88
N LEU A 162 -0.33 15.00 -7.78
CA LEU A 162 -1.64 15.48 -7.35
C LEU A 162 -1.60 16.09 -5.94
N SER A 163 -0.94 15.45 -5.00
CA SER A 163 -0.80 15.95 -3.63
C SER A 163 -0.06 17.29 -3.57
N ALA A 164 1.00 17.45 -4.36
CA ALA A 164 1.75 18.70 -4.44
C ALA A 164 0.91 19.84 -5.04
N LEU A 165 0.15 19.56 -6.09
CA LEU A 165 -0.74 20.52 -6.73
C LEU A 165 -1.91 20.92 -5.81
N GLN A 166 -2.50 19.94 -5.12
CA GLN A 166 -3.57 20.18 -4.16
C GLN A 166 -3.11 21.06 -3.00
N ALA A 167 -1.90 20.82 -2.48
CA ALA A 167 -1.31 21.66 -1.44
C ALA A 167 -1.12 23.12 -1.90
N THR A 168 -0.87 23.35 -3.20
CA THR A 168 -0.73 24.70 -3.79
C THR A 168 -2.07 25.45 -3.83
N LEU A 169 -3.19 24.75 -4.00
CA LEU A 169 -4.55 25.32 -4.03
C LEU A 169 -5.17 25.52 -2.65
N SER A 170 -4.61 24.89 -1.62
CA SER A 170 -5.14 25.02 -0.25
C SER A 170 -4.97 26.45 0.25
N PRO A 171 -6.02 27.06 0.84
CA PRO A 171 -5.91 28.39 1.45
C PRO A 171 -4.92 28.35 2.61
N SER A 172 -4.10 29.41 2.72
CA SER A 172 -3.13 29.63 3.82
C SER A 172 -3.84 30.06 5.09
#